data_cc1ce9c1f81f6fd4d8c846893165cd6b
#
_entry.id   cc1ce9c1f81f6fd4d8c846893165cd6b
#
_cell.length_a   1.000
_cell.length_b   1.000
_cell.length_c   1.000
_cell.angle_alpha   90.00
_cell.angle_beta   90.00
_cell.angle_gamma   90.00
#
_symmetry.space_group_name_H-M   'P 1'
#
loop_
_entity.id
_entity.type
_entity.pdbx_description
1 polymer ?
#
loop_
_entity_poly.entity_id
_entity_poly.type
_entity_poly.pdbx_seq_one_letter_code
_entity_poly.pdbx_strand_id
1 'polypeptide(L)'
;MAQQSKNNITNGVLKALGIFGGVQMITIICSILRTKLIAVWIGAAGVGLFGIFNSAIELLGVLFHLGVRDSAVRDIASSQQPDTNKIITIVRRWVLVLGAIGLVVTMAISPLLSNFTFGNYDYTYAFIAIAVIIFLSSIQNGELAILQGTKELSRLAKASIWGAIGGVIISIPLFYIWRIDSVIPALVAYSVITTIAILSQRVSTPKPTPCITFSETMSKGRSFISLGIFLTISAVVNHLVSFLFITYLNHVGDTSVVGHYQAGITLVNKYMGIIFTAIIMEYYPRLSQVSSSQKRTSIFVSHEISIMLWILLPVIAIFIASSELIISLLYSSEFLLITPFVVWAVIGTIFRAISWCMAYVILTRGDGKVYLVTESLSAITCITLNILAYNLWGLEGLGFAYMAWYIIYTIIIGAVYRIRYNLRLNSEIIRLATIATLAIVISAIGFIYVGWYIPAIVGLVFTPIAYRRIIRRRLVK
;
A
#
# COMPACT_ATOMS: atom_id res chain seq x y z
N MET A 1 -1.72 -1.94 -41.74
CA MET A 1 -1.79 -2.98 -40.70
C MET A 1 -1.00 -2.62 -39.43
N ALA A 2 0.26 -2.17 -39.47
CA ALA A 2 1.03 -1.82 -38.26
C ALA A 2 0.45 -0.66 -37.42
N GLN A 3 -0.13 0.36 -38.05
CA GLN A 3 -0.73 1.52 -37.40
C GLN A 3 -2.08 1.21 -36.73
N GLN A 4 -2.86 0.32 -37.33
CA GLN A 4 -4.12 -0.19 -36.77
C GLN A 4 -3.88 -1.11 -35.56
N SER A 5 -2.84 -1.96 -35.61
CA SER A 5 -2.39 -2.78 -34.50
C SER A 5 -1.92 -1.93 -33.32
N LYS A 6 -1.15 -0.86 -33.57
CA LYS A 6 -0.66 0.08 -32.56
C LYS A 6 -1.81 0.85 -31.89
N ASN A 7 -2.80 1.30 -32.65
CA ASN A 7 -3.99 1.97 -32.10
C ASN A 7 -4.86 1.03 -31.28
N ASN A 8 -5.02 -0.22 -31.67
CA ASN A 8 -5.79 -1.22 -30.91
C ASN A 8 -5.12 -1.57 -29.58
N ILE A 9 -3.78 -1.67 -29.56
CA ILE A 9 -3.00 -1.90 -28.33
C ILE A 9 -3.13 -0.69 -27.39
N THR A 10 -3.00 0.52 -27.91
CA THR A 10 -3.14 1.77 -27.13
C THR A 10 -4.54 1.92 -26.54
N ASN A 11 -5.58 1.66 -27.31
CA ASN A 11 -6.97 1.71 -26.83
C ASN A 11 -7.26 0.61 -25.78
N GLY A 12 -6.68 -0.57 -25.92
CA GLY A 12 -6.79 -1.63 -24.93
C GLY A 12 -6.13 -1.26 -23.60
N VAL A 13 -4.94 -0.65 -23.65
CA VAL A 13 -4.22 -0.17 -22.46
C VAL A 13 -4.96 0.97 -21.78
N LEU A 14 -5.46 1.96 -22.52
CA LEU A 14 -6.25 3.08 -21.99
C LEU A 14 -7.55 2.59 -21.32
N LYS A 15 -8.24 1.62 -21.94
CA LYS A 15 -9.44 1.00 -21.36
C LYS A 15 -9.10 0.25 -20.05
N ALA A 16 -8.01 -0.50 -20.02
CA ALA A 16 -7.57 -1.19 -18.82
C ALA A 16 -7.23 -0.20 -17.70
N LEU A 17 -6.47 0.87 -18.00
CA LEU A 17 -6.13 1.93 -17.05
C LEU A 17 -7.39 2.62 -16.51
N GLY A 18 -8.37 2.92 -17.36
CA GLY A 18 -9.64 3.50 -16.93
C GLY A 18 -10.44 2.59 -16.00
N ILE A 19 -10.49 1.28 -16.30
CA ILE A 19 -11.17 0.29 -15.46
C ILE A 19 -10.46 0.16 -14.11
N PHE A 20 -9.14 -0.06 -14.10
CA PHE A 20 -8.38 -0.20 -12.86
C PHE A 20 -8.41 1.07 -12.00
N GLY A 21 -8.28 2.26 -12.62
CA GLY A 21 -8.39 3.53 -11.93
C GLY A 21 -9.77 3.74 -11.29
N GLY A 22 -10.83 3.42 -12.02
CA GLY A 22 -12.22 3.50 -11.52
C GLY A 22 -12.48 2.53 -10.36
N VAL A 23 -12.03 1.28 -10.46
CA VAL A 23 -12.11 0.30 -9.37
C VAL A 23 -11.37 0.80 -8.14
N GLN A 24 -10.15 1.29 -8.32
CA GLN A 24 -9.34 1.80 -7.21
C GLN A 24 -10.00 2.99 -6.52
N MET A 25 -10.60 3.92 -7.28
CA MET A 25 -11.33 5.05 -6.69
C MET A 25 -12.52 4.59 -5.86
N ILE A 26 -13.35 3.67 -6.36
CA ILE A 26 -14.51 3.15 -5.64
C ILE A 26 -14.07 2.42 -4.37
N THR A 27 -13.05 1.58 -4.44
CA THR A 27 -12.54 0.86 -3.25
C THR A 27 -11.94 1.81 -2.21
N ILE A 28 -11.28 2.89 -2.62
CA ILE A 28 -10.80 3.94 -1.70
C ILE A 28 -11.97 4.65 -1.04
N ILE A 29 -13.00 5.06 -1.80
CA ILE A 29 -14.20 5.71 -1.24
C ILE A 29 -14.90 4.79 -0.24
N CYS A 30 -15.09 3.52 -0.57
CA CYS A 30 -15.63 2.53 0.35
C CYS A 30 -14.78 2.38 1.64
N SER A 31 -13.46 2.37 1.50
CA SER A 31 -12.54 2.31 2.65
C SER A 31 -12.64 3.56 3.53
N ILE A 32 -12.72 4.75 2.93
CA ILE A 32 -12.92 6.01 3.63
C ILE A 32 -14.25 5.99 4.40
N LEU A 33 -15.33 5.64 3.72
CA LEU A 33 -16.65 5.60 4.33
C LEU A 33 -16.68 4.65 5.54
N ARG A 34 -16.13 3.45 5.39
CA ARG A 34 -16.02 2.49 6.49
C ARG A 34 -15.24 3.05 7.68
N THR A 35 -14.06 3.63 7.44
CA THR A 35 -13.22 4.19 8.51
C THR A 35 -13.92 5.40 9.17
N LYS A 36 -14.60 6.25 8.39
CA LYS A 36 -15.43 7.35 8.91
C LYS A 36 -16.51 6.85 9.84
N LEU A 37 -17.24 5.81 9.46
CA LEU A 37 -18.30 5.25 10.29
C LEU A 37 -17.76 4.68 11.60
N ILE A 38 -16.63 3.98 11.57
CA ILE A 38 -15.97 3.51 12.79
C ILE A 38 -15.57 4.70 13.67
N ALA A 39 -14.95 5.74 13.09
CA ALA A 39 -14.49 6.92 13.83
C ALA A 39 -15.65 7.68 14.48
N VAL A 40 -16.79 7.82 13.78
CA VAL A 40 -17.95 8.58 14.30
C VAL A 40 -18.76 7.77 15.30
N TRP A 41 -18.96 6.48 15.09
CA TRP A 41 -19.83 5.66 15.94
C TRP A 41 -19.11 4.97 17.09
N ILE A 42 -17.83 4.66 16.92
CA ILE A 42 -17.06 3.90 17.91
C ILE A 42 -15.93 4.74 18.52
N GLY A 43 -15.43 5.76 17.78
CA GLY A 43 -14.35 6.63 18.24
C GLY A 43 -12.95 6.08 17.93
N ALA A 44 -11.93 6.67 18.57
CA ALA A 44 -10.55 6.34 18.34
C ALA A 44 -10.18 4.90 18.72
N ALA A 45 -10.76 4.37 19.80
CA ALA A 45 -10.56 2.98 20.21
C ALA A 45 -11.04 1.99 19.14
N GLY A 46 -12.16 2.28 18.47
CA GLY A 46 -12.68 1.46 17.37
C GLY A 46 -11.76 1.46 16.15
N VAL A 47 -11.23 2.64 15.79
CA VAL A 47 -10.25 2.77 14.69
C VAL A 47 -8.95 2.04 15.06
N GLY A 48 -8.55 2.10 16.33
CA GLY A 48 -7.35 1.40 16.85
C GLY A 48 -7.51 -0.11 16.78
N LEU A 49 -8.60 -0.64 17.30
CA LEU A 49 -8.89 -2.08 17.28
C LEU A 49 -8.97 -2.60 15.83
N PHE A 50 -9.66 -1.86 14.96
CA PHE A 50 -9.71 -2.15 13.53
C PHE A 50 -8.30 -2.13 12.90
N GLY A 51 -7.45 -1.18 13.26
CA GLY A 51 -6.07 -1.07 12.81
C GLY A 51 -5.18 -2.22 13.26
N ILE A 52 -5.28 -2.63 14.53
CA ILE A 52 -4.55 -3.77 15.09
C ILE A 52 -4.89 -5.05 14.30
N PHE A 53 -6.16 -5.35 14.14
CA PHE A 53 -6.59 -6.56 13.45
C PHE A 53 -6.26 -6.52 11.95
N ASN A 54 -6.36 -5.37 11.28
CA ASN A 54 -5.91 -5.26 9.89
C ASN A 54 -4.41 -5.49 9.74
N SER A 55 -3.58 -4.96 10.65
CA SER A 55 -2.13 -5.18 10.59
C SER A 55 -1.76 -6.66 10.81
N ALA A 56 -2.50 -7.35 11.68
CA ALA A 56 -2.36 -8.80 11.85
C ALA A 56 -2.78 -9.57 10.58
N ILE A 57 -3.91 -9.19 9.96
CA ILE A 57 -4.39 -9.78 8.70
C ILE A 57 -3.36 -9.57 7.57
N GLU A 58 -2.78 -8.38 7.46
CA GLU A 58 -1.76 -8.06 6.47
C GLU A 58 -0.49 -8.90 6.67
N LEU A 59 0.01 -8.98 7.90
CA LEU A 59 1.19 -9.80 8.22
C LEU A 59 0.96 -11.28 7.93
N LEU A 60 -0.11 -11.86 8.48
CA LEU A 60 -0.43 -13.27 8.30
C LEU A 60 -0.79 -13.55 6.83
N GLY A 61 -1.48 -12.62 6.16
CA GLY A 61 -1.78 -12.72 4.74
C GLY A 61 -0.53 -12.86 3.89
N VAL A 62 0.47 -11.99 4.06
CA VAL A 62 1.72 -12.08 3.29
C VAL A 62 2.49 -13.35 3.62
N LEU A 63 2.50 -13.78 4.88
CA LEU A 63 3.16 -15.02 5.31
C LEU A 63 2.57 -16.27 4.62
N PHE A 64 1.25 -16.36 4.50
CA PHE A 64 0.58 -17.54 3.95
C PHE A 64 0.25 -17.45 2.46
N HIS A 65 0.20 -16.25 1.87
CA HIS A 65 -0.02 -16.11 0.42
C HIS A 65 1.26 -16.31 -0.41
N LEU A 66 2.46 -16.13 0.17
CA LEU A 66 3.79 -16.42 -0.41
C LEU A 66 4.00 -15.88 -1.83
N GLY A 67 3.40 -14.76 -2.20
CA GLY A 67 3.55 -14.16 -3.54
C GLY A 67 2.94 -14.98 -4.69
N VAL A 68 2.10 -15.98 -4.39
CA VAL A 68 1.45 -16.84 -5.41
C VAL A 68 0.65 -16.01 -6.41
N ARG A 69 0.04 -14.88 -5.98
CA ARG A 69 -0.76 -14.02 -6.84
C ARG A 69 0.02 -13.51 -8.05
N ASP A 70 1.19 -12.91 -7.83
CA ASP A 70 1.96 -12.25 -8.90
C ASP A 70 2.55 -13.29 -9.87
N SER A 71 3.01 -14.41 -9.33
CA SER A 71 3.51 -15.54 -10.12
C SER A 71 2.40 -16.17 -10.96
N ALA A 72 1.21 -16.39 -10.38
CA ALA A 72 0.06 -16.93 -11.09
C ALA A 72 -0.40 -16.03 -12.23
N VAL A 73 -0.47 -14.71 -12.01
CA VAL A 73 -0.80 -13.72 -13.06
C VAL A 73 0.15 -13.84 -14.23
N ARG A 74 1.46 -13.90 -13.97
CA ARG A 74 2.48 -14.00 -15.02
C ARG A 74 2.36 -15.30 -15.80
N ASP A 75 2.27 -16.43 -15.09
CA ASP A 75 2.27 -17.75 -15.71
C ASP A 75 1.00 -18.00 -16.52
N ILE A 76 -0.18 -17.53 -16.03
CA ILE A 76 -1.44 -17.57 -16.79
C ILE A 76 -1.35 -16.67 -18.03
N ALA A 77 -0.82 -15.46 -17.90
CA ALA A 77 -0.76 -14.51 -19.01
C ALA A 77 0.21 -14.96 -20.14
N SER A 78 1.25 -15.74 -19.80
CA SER A 78 2.23 -16.26 -20.76
C SER A 78 1.85 -17.61 -21.35
N SER A 79 0.85 -18.30 -20.81
CA SER A 79 0.43 -19.64 -21.28
C SER A 79 -0.59 -19.57 -22.43
N GLN A 80 -0.63 -20.65 -23.22
CA GLN A 80 -1.66 -20.88 -24.25
C GLN A 80 -2.57 -22.05 -23.87
N GLN A 81 -3.79 -22.08 -24.40
CA GLN A 81 -4.68 -23.23 -24.24
C GLN A 81 -4.05 -24.50 -24.85
N PRO A 82 -4.12 -25.69 -24.21
CA PRO A 82 -4.89 -26.03 -23.00
C PRO A 82 -4.12 -25.83 -21.67
N ASP A 83 -2.86 -25.39 -21.70
CA ASP A 83 -2.02 -25.29 -20.49
C ASP A 83 -2.53 -24.26 -19.50
N THR A 84 -3.19 -23.18 -19.98
CA THR A 84 -3.83 -22.18 -19.12
C THR A 84 -4.81 -22.82 -18.13
N ASN A 85 -5.66 -23.78 -18.56
CA ASN A 85 -6.62 -24.46 -17.69
C ASN A 85 -5.92 -25.32 -16.62
N LYS A 86 -4.77 -25.90 -16.96
CA LYS A 86 -3.94 -26.65 -16.00
C LYS A 86 -3.38 -25.71 -14.93
N ILE A 87 -2.81 -24.58 -15.33
CA ILE A 87 -2.26 -23.57 -14.40
C ILE A 87 -3.35 -23.04 -13.48
N ILE A 88 -4.53 -22.69 -13.99
CA ILE A 88 -5.67 -22.24 -13.19
C ILE A 88 -6.04 -23.29 -12.14
N THR A 89 -6.09 -24.56 -12.51
CA THR A 89 -6.41 -25.65 -11.58
C THR A 89 -5.34 -25.77 -10.49
N ILE A 90 -4.06 -25.66 -10.84
CA ILE A 90 -2.95 -25.69 -9.89
C ILE A 90 -3.02 -24.49 -8.93
N VAL A 91 -3.25 -23.29 -9.43
CA VAL A 91 -3.41 -22.07 -8.62
C VAL A 91 -4.55 -22.24 -7.61
N ARG A 92 -5.73 -22.69 -8.05
CA ARG A 92 -6.88 -22.93 -7.15
C ARG A 92 -6.58 -23.94 -6.05
N ARG A 93 -5.89 -25.02 -6.36
CA ARG A 93 -5.47 -26.00 -5.34
C ARG A 93 -4.45 -25.43 -4.37
N TRP A 94 -3.45 -24.68 -4.89
CA TRP A 94 -2.42 -24.08 -4.06
C TRP A 94 -2.98 -23.06 -3.08
N VAL A 95 -3.85 -22.15 -3.51
CA VAL A 95 -4.43 -21.15 -2.62
C VAL A 95 -5.33 -21.79 -1.56
N LEU A 96 -5.99 -22.92 -1.86
CA LEU A 96 -6.74 -23.68 -0.86
C LEU A 96 -5.81 -24.34 0.17
N VAL A 97 -4.70 -24.95 -0.27
CA VAL A 97 -3.72 -25.57 0.63
C VAL A 97 -3.07 -24.54 1.51
N LEU A 98 -2.56 -23.44 0.94
CA LEU A 98 -1.92 -22.36 1.68
C LEU A 98 -2.91 -21.66 2.63
N GLY A 99 -4.14 -21.43 2.17
CA GLY A 99 -5.21 -20.89 2.99
C GLY A 99 -5.56 -21.80 4.17
N ALA A 100 -5.66 -23.12 3.94
CA ALA A 100 -5.92 -24.10 4.99
C ALA A 100 -4.76 -24.15 6.01
N ILE A 101 -3.51 -24.12 5.55
CA ILE A 101 -2.34 -24.03 6.43
C ILE A 101 -2.42 -22.73 7.25
N GLY A 102 -2.71 -21.60 6.60
CA GLY A 102 -2.87 -20.30 7.25
C GLY A 102 -3.97 -20.31 8.31
N LEU A 103 -5.11 -20.93 8.00
CA LEU A 103 -6.23 -21.09 8.95
C LEU A 103 -5.79 -21.90 10.17
N VAL A 104 -5.24 -23.11 9.97
CA VAL A 104 -4.86 -24.00 11.07
C VAL A 104 -3.76 -23.39 11.94
N VAL A 105 -2.72 -22.85 11.31
CA VAL A 105 -1.61 -22.23 12.05
C VAL A 105 -2.08 -21.00 12.83
N THR A 106 -2.86 -20.10 12.21
CA THR A 106 -3.36 -18.91 12.89
C THR A 106 -4.31 -19.27 14.03
N MET A 107 -5.18 -20.28 13.86
CA MET A 107 -6.02 -20.79 14.95
C MET A 107 -5.17 -21.35 16.11
N ALA A 108 -4.15 -22.12 15.81
CA ALA A 108 -3.28 -22.72 16.83
C ALA A 108 -2.51 -21.67 17.64
N ILE A 109 -2.04 -20.59 16.99
CA ILE A 109 -1.29 -19.51 17.65
C ILE A 109 -2.18 -18.37 18.15
N SER A 110 -3.51 -18.45 17.98
CA SER A 110 -4.43 -17.37 18.36
C SER A 110 -4.35 -16.94 19.83
N PRO A 111 -4.18 -17.83 20.84
CA PRO A 111 -3.99 -17.40 22.22
C PRO A 111 -2.67 -16.63 22.40
N LEU A 112 -1.60 -17.09 21.73
CA LEU A 112 -0.29 -16.43 21.76
C LEU A 112 -0.38 -15.03 21.15
N LEU A 113 -1.05 -14.88 20.01
CA LEU A 113 -1.26 -13.58 19.35
C LEU A 113 -2.10 -12.63 20.22
N SER A 114 -3.14 -13.12 20.89
CA SER A 114 -3.95 -12.33 21.81
C SER A 114 -3.09 -11.80 22.96
N ASN A 115 -2.38 -12.68 23.66
CA ASN A 115 -1.51 -12.30 24.77
C ASN A 115 -0.38 -11.37 24.33
N PHE A 116 0.24 -11.64 23.18
CA PHE A 116 1.31 -10.79 22.63
C PHE A 116 0.81 -9.38 22.28
N THR A 117 -0.41 -9.25 21.72
CA THR A 117 -0.92 -7.97 21.21
C THR A 117 -1.63 -7.15 22.31
N PHE A 118 -2.34 -7.80 23.23
CA PHE A 118 -3.20 -7.15 24.22
C PHE A 118 -2.77 -7.40 25.67
N GLY A 119 -1.80 -8.27 25.93
CA GLY A 119 -1.38 -8.66 27.28
C GLY A 119 -2.38 -9.59 27.99
N ASN A 120 -3.41 -10.07 27.30
CA ASN A 120 -4.45 -10.95 27.82
C ASN A 120 -4.97 -11.92 26.76
N TYR A 121 -5.85 -12.85 27.16
CA TYR A 121 -6.40 -13.87 26.25
C TYR A 121 -7.83 -13.52 25.76
N ASP A 122 -8.35 -12.35 26.07
CA ASP A 122 -9.74 -11.96 25.80
C ASP A 122 -10.04 -11.87 24.30
N TYR A 123 -9.03 -11.54 23.49
CA TYR A 123 -9.14 -11.44 22.04
C TYR A 123 -8.75 -12.72 21.29
N THR A 124 -8.62 -13.87 21.97
CA THR A 124 -8.32 -15.16 21.32
C THR A 124 -9.34 -15.51 20.24
N TYR A 125 -10.65 -15.29 20.52
CA TYR A 125 -11.71 -15.51 19.55
C TYR A 125 -11.57 -14.61 18.31
N ALA A 126 -11.05 -13.40 18.49
CA ALA A 126 -10.80 -12.47 17.39
C ALA A 126 -9.72 -12.99 16.43
N PHE A 127 -8.63 -13.56 16.96
CA PHE A 127 -7.59 -14.17 16.14
C PHE A 127 -8.04 -15.49 15.50
N ILE A 128 -8.96 -16.24 16.13
CA ILE A 128 -9.62 -17.39 15.48
C ILE A 128 -10.47 -16.91 14.29
N ALA A 129 -11.20 -15.81 14.43
CA ALA A 129 -11.96 -15.21 13.33
C ALA A 129 -11.04 -14.69 12.21
N ILE A 130 -9.88 -14.11 12.56
CA ILE A 130 -8.84 -13.71 11.59
C ILE A 130 -8.32 -14.92 10.81
N ALA A 131 -8.16 -16.10 11.43
CA ALA A 131 -7.76 -17.30 10.71
C ALA A 131 -8.73 -17.63 9.56
N VAL A 132 -10.04 -17.47 9.77
CA VAL A 132 -11.06 -17.62 8.72
C VAL A 132 -10.87 -16.55 7.63
N ILE A 133 -10.58 -15.29 8.01
CA ILE A 133 -10.30 -14.22 7.05
C ILE A 133 -9.08 -14.54 6.20
N ILE A 134 -8.00 -15.10 6.78
CA ILE A 134 -6.80 -15.53 6.04
C ILE A 134 -7.13 -16.61 5.01
N PHE A 135 -7.94 -17.59 5.38
CA PHE A 135 -8.41 -18.62 4.44
C PHE A 135 -9.21 -18.02 3.27
N LEU A 136 -10.18 -17.15 3.58
CA LEU A 136 -11.00 -16.49 2.56
C LEU A 136 -10.16 -15.58 1.66
N SER A 137 -9.23 -14.81 2.24
CA SER A 137 -8.34 -13.92 1.47
C SER A 137 -7.39 -14.69 0.55
N SER A 138 -6.98 -15.90 0.91
CA SER A 138 -6.22 -16.79 0.03
C SER A 138 -7.03 -17.13 -1.24
N ILE A 139 -8.30 -17.50 -1.07
CA ILE A 139 -9.22 -17.79 -2.19
C ILE A 139 -9.41 -16.52 -3.06
N GLN A 140 -9.65 -15.35 -2.41
CA GLN A 140 -9.81 -14.08 -3.11
C GLN A 140 -8.59 -13.76 -3.97
N ASN A 141 -7.38 -13.85 -3.41
CA ASN A 141 -6.14 -13.56 -4.13
C ASN A 141 -5.92 -14.51 -5.32
N GLY A 142 -6.26 -15.80 -5.18
CA GLY A 142 -6.17 -16.77 -6.25
C GLY A 142 -7.13 -16.48 -7.42
N GLU A 143 -8.40 -16.25 -7.14
CA GLU A 143 -9.38 -15.96 -8.20
C GLU A 143 -9.15 -14.58 -8.85
N LEU A 144 -8.72 -13.56 -8.09
CA LEU A 144 -8.31 -12.26 -8.66
C LEU A 144 -7.07 -12.41 -9.56
N ALA A 145 -6.11 -13.25 -9.20
CA ALA A 145 -4.95 -13.55 -10.05
C ALA A 145 -5.38 -14.22 -11.35
N ILE A 146 -6.32 -15.16 -11.29
CA ILE A 146 -6.87 -15.83 -12.48
C ILE A 146 -7.58 -14.82 -13.39
N LEU A 147 -8.46 -13.98 -12.85
CA LEU A 147 -9.15 -12.93 -13.61
C LEU A 147 -8.17 -11.94 -14.26
N GLN A 148 -7.11 -11.59 -13.57
CA GLN A 148 -6.07 -10.69 -14.08
C GLN A 148 -5.22 -11.37 -15.17
N GLY A 149 -4.79 -12.62 -14.94
CA GLY A 149 -3.96 -13.38 -15.87
C GLY A 149 -4.69 -13.76 -17.16
N THR A 150 -6.00 -14.05 -17.09
CA THR A 150 -6.87 -14.31 -18.24
C THR A 150 -7.35 -13.04 -18.95
N LYS A 151 -6.95 -11.85 -18.45
CA LYS A 151 -7.37 -10.53 -18.98
C LYS A 151 -8.88 -10.27 -18.88
N GLU A 152 -9.59 -10.94 -17.99
CA GLU A 152 -11.03 -10.75 -17.72
C GLU A 152 -11.26 -9.51 -16.82
N LEU A 153 -10.74 -8.34 -17.27
CA LEU A 153 -10.69 -7.11 -16.47
C LEU A 153 -12.06 -6.60 -16.06
N SER A 154 -13.09 -6.83 -16.89
CA SER A 154 -14.47 -6.43 -16.57
C SER A 154 -15.04 -7.24 -15.40
N ARG A 155 -14.77 -8.55 -15.36
CA ARG A 155 -15.18 -9.42 -14.23
C ARG A 155 -14.41 -9.07 -12.98
N LEU A 156 -13.09 -8.83 -13.09
CA LEU A 156 -12.26 -8.36 -11.98
C LEU A 156 -12.80 -7.04 -11.39
N ALA A 157 -13.16 -6.08 -12.24
CA ALA A 157 -13.76 -4.82 -11.83
C ALA A 157 -15.07 -5.03 -11.07
N LYS A 158 -16.00 -5.81 -11.63
CA LYS A 158 -17.28 -6.14 -11.00
C LYS A 158 -17.09 -6.82 -9.65
N ALA A 159 -16.21 -7.84 -9.58
CA ALA A 159 -15.90 -8.56 -8.35
C ALA A 159 -15.40 -7.60 -7.24
N SER A 160 -14.43 -6.73 -7.57
CA SER A 160 -13.85 -5.79 -6.63
C SER A 160 -14.85 -4.72 -6.16
N ILE A 161 -15.65 -4.16 -7.09
CA ILE A 161 -16.64 -3.12 -6.78
C ILE A 161 -17.76 -3.69 -5.92
N TRP A 162 -18.38 -4.81 -6.33
CA TRP A 162 -19.46 -5.43 -5.57
C TRP A 162 -19.00 -5.93 -4.21
N GLY A 163 -17.76 -6.46 -4.12
CA GLY A 163 -17.16 -6.84 -2.86
C GLY A 163 -16.98 -5.64 -1.91
N ALA A 164 -16.44 -4.54 -2.41
CA ALA A 164 -16.22 -3.34 -1.62
C ALA A 164 -17.53 -2.70 -1.14
N ILE A 165 -18.48 -2.50 -2.06
CA ILE A 165 -19.78 -1.89 -1.74
C ILE A 165 -20.59 -2.80 -0.80
N GLY A 166 -20.72 -4.08 -1.13
CA GLY A 166 -21.47 -5.04 -0.32
C GLY A 166 -20.87 -5.19 1.09
N GLY A 167 -19.53 -5.23 1.16
CA GLY A 167 -18.84 -5.28 2.44
C GLY A 167 -19.07 -4.05 3.33
N VAL A 168 -19.14 -2.85 2.73
CA VAL A 168 -19.49 -1.63 3.48
C VAL A 168 -20.94 -1.68 3.94
N ILE A 169 -21.88 -2.01 3.05
CA ILE A 169 -23.31 -2.06 3.37
C ILE A 169 -23.59 -2.99 4.55
N ILE A 170 -22.96 -4.18 4.57
CA ILE A 170 -23.17 -5.13 5.69
C ILE A 170 -22.48 -4.66 6.98
N SER A 171 -21.40 -3.88 6.87
CA SER A 171 -20.68 -3.37 8.04
C SER A 171 -21.45 -2.23 8.75
N ILE A 172 -22.28 -1.47 8.02
CA ILE A 172 -23.03 -0.33 8.56
C ILE A 172 -23.91 -0.71 9.76
N PRO A 173 -24.86 -1.65 9.64
CA PRO A 173 -25.70 -2.04 10.77
C PRO A 173 -24.90 -2.65 11.93
N LEU A 174 -23.82 -3.38 11.62
CA LEU A 174 -22.99 -3.97 12.66
C LEU A 174 -22.33 -2.87 13.51
N PHE A 175 -21.67 -1.87 12.91
CA PHE A 175 -21.05 -0.77 13.62
C PHE A 175 -22.05 0.08 14.41
N TYR A 176 -23.26 0.25 13.89
CA TYR A 176 -24.30 1.04 14.57
C TYR A 176 -24.86 0.34 15.80
N ILE A 177 -25.16 -0.97 15.70
CA ILE A 177 -25.83 -1.75 16.75
C ILE A 177 -24.86 -2.19 17.84
N TRP A 178 -23.73 -2.82 17.44
CA TRP A 178 -22.83 -3.48 18.39
C TRP A 178 -21.57 -2.66 18.72
N ARG A 179 -21.45 -1.46 18.15
CA ARG A 179 -20.33 -0.55 18.46
C ARG A 179 -18.98 -1.27 18.39
N ILE A 180 -18.17 -1.23 19.47
CA ILE A 180 -16.80 -1.77 19.51
C ILE A 180 -16.75 -3.28 19.29
N ASP A 181 -17.74 -4.02 19.77
CA ASP A 181 -17.81 -5.49 19.63
C ASP A 181 -18.08 -5.92 18.19
N SER A 182 -18.52 -5.00 17.34
CA SER A 182 -18.79 -5.26 15.93
C SER A 182 -17.53 -5.31 15.06
N VAL A 183 -16.36 -4.85 15.54
CA VAL A 183 -15.14 -4.72 14.70
C VAL A 183 -14.77 -6.05 14.07
N ILE A 184 -14.75 -7.13 14.84
CA ILE A 184 -14.42 -8.47 14.32
C ILE A 184 -15.53 -9.05 13.44
N PRO A 185 -16.80 -9.09 13.88
CA PRO A 185 -17.91 -9.52 13.01
C PRO A 185 -17.97 -8.76 11.69
N ALA A 186 -17.71 -7.44 11.69
CA ALA A 186 -17.69 -6.64 10.47
C ALA A 186 -16.54 -6.99 9.53
N LEU A 187 -15.34 -7.28 10.07
CA LEU A 187 -14.20 -7.75 9.28
C LEU A 187 -14.49 -9.10 8.62
N VAL A 188 -15.06 -10.05 9.37
CA VAL A 188 -15.45 -11.36 8.84
C VAL A 188 -16.53 -11.22 7.77
N ALA A 189 -17.61 -10.49 8.07
CA ALA A 189 -18.70 -10.26 7.13
C ALA A 189 -18.21 -9.58 5.84
N TYR A 190 -17.35 -8.57 5.95
CA TYR A 190 -16.69 -7.95 4.80
C TYR A 190 -15.91 -8.96 3.97
N SER A 191 -15.11 -9.83 4.60
CA SER A 191 -14.33 -10.85 3.91
C SER A 191 -15.22 -11.88 3.22
N VAL A 192 -16.29 -12.33 3.87
CA VAL A 192 -17.29 -13.26 3.30
C VAL A 192 -17.96 -12.66 2.06
N ILE A 193 -18.49 -11.43 2.17
CA ILE A 193 -19.17 -10.74 1.06
C ILE A 193 -18.21 -10.54 -0.13
N THR A 194 -16.98 -10.11 0.16
CA THR A 194 -15.95 -9.95 -0.88
C THR A 194 -15.64 -11.28 -1.56
N THR A 195 -15.54 -12.37 -0.79
CA THR A 195 -15.32 -13.71 -1.35
C THR A 195 -16.49 -14.13 -2.24
N ILE A 196 -17.72 -13.95 -1.80
CA ILE A 196 -18.93 -14.25 -2.59
C ILE A 196 -18.93 -13.43 -3.89
N ALA A 197 -18.65 -12.13 -3.81
CA ALA A 197 -18.57 -11.26 -4.99
C ALA A 197 -17.50 -11.71 -5.99
N ILE A 198 -16.33 -12.14 -5.52
CA ILE A 198 -15.26 -12.66 -6.37
C ILE A 198 -15.65 -14.01 -6.98
N LEU A 199 -16.18 -14.94 -6.19
CA LEU A 199 -16.60 -16.25 -6.66
C LEU A 199 -17.76 -16.18 -7.67
N SER A 200 -18.66 -15.18 -7.57
CA SER A 200 -19.72 -14.94 -8.56
C SER A 200 -19.18 -14.58 -9.95
N GLN A 201 -17.97 -14.03 -10.02
CA GLN A 201 -17.30 -13.67 -11.27
C GLN A 201 -16.26 -14.70 -11.74
N ARG A 202 -16.23 -15.87 -11.09
CA ARG A 202 -15.28 -16.95 -11.36
C ARG A 202 -15.27 -17.37 -12.82
N VAL A 203 -14.06 -17.58 -13.37
CA VAL A 203 -13.91 -18.16 -14.72
C VAL A 203 -14.21 -19.66 -14.67
N SER A 204 -15.18 -20.09 -15.47
CA SER A 204 -15.44 -21.52 -15.66
C SER A 204 -14.33 -22.11 -16.53
N THR A 205 -13.67 -23.13 -16.02
CA THR A 205 -12.65 -23.85 -16.77
C THR A 205 -13.06 -25.30 -16.94
N PRO A 206 -12.93 -25.88 -18.16
CA PRO A 206 -13.10 -27.32 -18.34
C PRO A 206 -12.13 -28.07 -17.43
N LYS A 207 -12.54 -29.23 -16.94
CA LYS A 207 -11.62 -30.13 -16.19
C LYS A 207 -10.43 -30.47 -17.09
N PRO A 208 -9.18 -30.28 -16.64
CA PRO A 208 -8.01 -30.64 -17.44
C PRO A 208 -7.98 -32.17 -17.65
N THR A 209 -7.78 -32.58 -18.87
CA THR A 209 -7.53 -33.99 -19.26
C THR A 209 -6.11 -34.10 -19.82
N PRO A 210 -5.23 -34.93 -19.25
CA PRO A 210 -5.42 -35.84 -18.11
C PRO A 210 -5.54 -35.09 -16.75
N CYS A 211 -6.14 -35.77 -15.75
CA CYS A 211 -6.28 -35.22 -14.41
C CYS A 211 -4.90 -34.93 -13.78
N ILE A 212 -4.71 -33.70 -13.29
CA ILE A 212 -3.48 -33.32 -12.63
C ILE A 212 -3.41 -34.00 -11.25
N THR A 213 -2.34 -34.74 -10.98
CA THR A 213 -2.10 -35.38 -9.69
C THR A 213 -1.75 -34.34 -8.61
N PHE A 214 -1.93 -34.70 -7.33
CA PHE A 214 -1.54 -33.86 -6.22
C PHE A 214 -0.02 -33.59 -6.21
N SER A 215 0.79 -34.62 -6.52
CA SER A 215 2.25 -34.48 -6.64
C SER A 215 2.67 -33.49 -7.72
N GLU A 216 2.03 -33.52 -8.89
CA GLU A 216 2.27 -32.57 -9.97
C GLU A 216 1.84 -31.13 -9.57
N THR A 217 0.72 -31.00 -8.85
CA THR A 217 0.29 -29.73 -8.28
C THR A 217 1.37 -29.14 -7.35
N MET A 218 1.91 -29.96 -6.45
CA MET A 218 2.93 -29.56 -5.48
C MET A 218 4.24 -29.16 -6.16
N SER A 219 4.71 -29.95 -7.12
CA SER A 219 5.95 -29.70 -7.87
C SER A 219 5.88 -28.40 -8.66
N LYS A 220 4.83 -28.19 -9.45
CA LYS A 220 4.66 -26.97 -10.26
C LYS A 220 4.36 -25.74 -9.42
N GLY A 221 3.61 -25.88 -8.33
CA GLY A 221 3.31 -24.78 -7.44
C GLY A 221 4.53 -24.25 -6.67
N ARG A 222 5.55 -25.07 -6.43
CA ARG A 222 6.80 -24.62 -5.82
C ARG A 222 7.51 -23.54 -6.64
N SER A 223 7.34 -23.56 -7.97
CA SER A 223 7.92 -22.51 -8.84
C SER A 223 7.29 -21.15 -8.62
N PHE A 224 6.02 -21.06 -8.16
CA PHE A 224 5.38 -19.79 -7.84
C PHE A 224 6.05 -19.07 -6.66
N ILE A 225 6.60 -19.82 -5.71
CA ILE A 225 7.26 -19.27 -4.52
C ILE A 225 8.65 -18.72 -4.87
N SER A 226 9.40 -19.39 -5.76
CA SER A 226 10.80 -19.08 -6.01
C SER A 226 11.05 -17.73 -6.71
N LEU A 227 10.08 -17.23 -7.44
CA LEU A 227 10.23 -16.08 -8.34
C LEU A 227 10.15 -14.71 -7.66
N GLY A 228 9.42 -14.60 -6.58
CA GLY A 228 9.24 -13.34 -5.85
C GLY A 228 9.84 -13.34 -4.45
N ILE A 229 10.70 -14.31 -4.13
CA ILE A 229 11.12 -14.57 -2.74
C ILE A 229 11.68 -13.33 -2.04
N PHE A 230 12.51 -12.56 -2.69
CA PHE A 230 13.09 -11.35 -2.09
C PHE A 230 12.04 -10.26 -1.85
N LEU A 231 11.08 -10.09 -2.77
CA LEU A 231 9.96 -9.16 -2.63
C LEU A 231 9.02 -9.62 -1.52
N THR A 232 8.73 -10.93 -1.47
CA THR A 232 7.88 -11.51 -0.42
C THR A 232 8.52 -11.37 0.96
N ILE A 233 9.80 -11.68 1.11
CA ILE A 233 10.51 -11.52 2.39
C ILE A 233 10.54 -10.04 2.79
N SER A 234 10.80 -9.12 1.86
CA SER A 234 10.75 -7.67 2.15
C SER A 234 9.36 -7.24 2.62
N ALA A 235 8.30 -7.75 1.99
CA ALA A 235 6.93 -7.45 2.42
C ALA A 235 6.63 -8.01 3.81
N VAL A 236 7.07 -9.24 4.10
CA VAL A 236 6.95 -9.84 5.45
C VAL A 236 7.65 -8.98 6.50
N VAL A 237 8.89 -8.54 6.24
CA VAL A 237 9.64 -7.68 7.17
C VAL A 237 8.90 -6.36 7.40
N ASN A 238 8.38 -5.72 6.36
CA ASN A 238 7.65 -4.46 6.49
C ASN A 238 6.34 -4.62 7.28
N HIS A 239 5.54 -5.65 7.00
CA HIS A 239 4.30 -5.90 7.75
C HIS A 239 4.57 -6.37 9.18
N LEU A 240 5.64 -7.14 9.41
CA LEU A 240 6.06 -7.53 10.76
C LEU A 240 6.43 -6.30 11.59
N VAL A 241 7.26 -5.42 11.06
CA VAL A 241 7.65 -4.16 11.73
C VAL A 241 6.43 -3.29 12.01
N SER A 242 5.50 -3.18 11.07
CA SER A 242 4.24 -2.45 11.27
C SER A 242 3.42 -3.06 12.41
N PHE A 243 3.23 -4.38 12.42
CA PHE A 243 2.48 -5.08 13.46
C PHE A 243 3.16 -4.96 14.84
N LEU A 244 4.48 -5.12 14.90
CA LEU A 244 5.25 -4.95 16.14
C LEU A 244 5.12 -3.54 16.71
N PHE A 245 5.18 -2.51 15.86
CA PHE A 245 5.03 -1.14 16.30
C PHE A 245 3.61 -0.83 16.79
N ILE A 246 2.59 -1.31 16.10
CA ILE A 246 1.19 -1.15 16.52
C ILE A 246 0.93 -1.86 17.85
N THR A 247 1.47 -3.06 18.02
CA THR A 247 1.42 -3.81 19.28
C THR A 247 2.13 -3.04 20.41
N TYR A 248 3.31 -2.50 20.14
CA TYR A 248 4.03 -1.65 21.09
C TYR A 248 3.19 -0.43 21.52
N LEU A 249 2.58 0.28 20.57
CA LEU A 249 1.71 1.42 20.88
C LEU A 249 0.51 1.01 21.73
N ASN A 250 -0.06 -0.17 21.49
CA ASN A 250 -1.18 -0.67 22.28
C ASN A 250 -0.81 -0.99 23.73
N HIS A 251 0.43 -1.42 23.97
CA HIS A 251 0.94 -1.72 25.33
C HIS A 251 1.38 -0.48 26.11
N VAL A 252 2.00 0.48 25.46
CA VAL A 252 2.56 1.68 26.12
C VAL A 252 1.52 2.81 26.24
N GLY A 253 0.66 2.90 25.25
CA GLY A 253 -0.49 3.79 25.24
C GLY A 253 -1.78 3.04 25.57
N ASP A 254 -2.71 3.14 24.67
CA ASP A 254 -3.98 2.38 24.65
C ASP A 254 -4.43 2.15 23.21
N THR A 255 -5.55 1.47 23.06
CA THR A 255 -6.15 1.23 21.75
C THR A 255 -6.56 2.52 21.04
N SER A 256 -6.87 3.61 21.76
CA SER A 256 -7.22 4.92 21.19
C SER A 256 -5.98 5.58 20.58
N VAL A 257 -4.81 5.47 21.24
CA VAL A 257 -3.54 5.94 20.69
C VAL A 257 -3.21 5.23 19.37
N VAL A 258 -3.43 3.91 19.31
CA VAL A 258 -3.31 3.17 18.05
C VAL A 258 -4.25 3.71 17.00
N GLY A 259 -5.51 4.06 17.38
CA GLY A 259 -6.49 4.65 16.48
C GLY A 259 -6.04 5.98 15.90
N HIS A 260 -5.53 6.85 16.73
CA HIS A 260 -4.96 8.14 16.31
C HIS A 260 -3.76 7.96 15.37
N TYR A 261 -2.84 7.06 15.71
CA TYR A 261 -1.71 6.72 14.83
C TYR A 261 -2.18 6.17 13.48
N GLN A 262 -3.13 5.21 13.48
CA GLN A 262 -3.67 4.62 12.26
C GLN A 262 -4.39 5.65 11.38
N ALA A 263 -5.11 6.57 11.98
CA ALA A 263 -5.74 7.68 11.25
C ALA A 263 -4.69 8.57 10.58
N GLY A 264 -3.69 9.02 11.33
CA GLY A 264 -2.64 9.89 10.81
C GLY A 264 -1.80 9.25 9.73
N ILE A 265 -1.29 8.03 9.95
CA ILE A 265 -0.47 7.33 8.97
C ILE A 265 -1.27 6.96 7.69
N THR A 266 -2.58 6.70 7.83
CA THR A 266 -3.47 6.47 6.69
C THR A 266 -3.62 7.73 5.84
N LEU A 267 -3.78 8.90 6.47
CA LEU A 267 -3.84 10.17 5.78
C LEU A 267 -2.57 10.42 4.95
N VAL A 268 -1.41 10.22 5.54
CA VAL A 268 -0.13 10.44 4.86
C VAL A 268 0.14 9.38 3.78
N ASN A 269 -0.10 8.10 4.07
CA ASN A 269 0.26 7.03 3.14
C ASN A 269 -0.76 6.81 2.02
N LYS A 270 -2.07 6.79 2.32
CA LYS A 270 -3.09 6.52 1.30
C LYS A 270 -3.32 7.71 0.39
N TYR A 271 -3.47 8.91 0.96
CA TYR A 271 -3.83 10.07 0.11
C TYR A 271 -2.65 10.60 -0.68
N MET A 272 -1.46 10.70 -0.09
CA MET A 272 -0.26 11.01 -0.86
C MET A 272 0.13 9.84 -1.78
N GLY A 273 -0.16 8.60 -1.39
CA GLY A 273 0.09 7.39 -2.17
C GLY A 273 -0.64 7.35 -3.51
N ILE A 274 -1.77 8.02 -3.66
CA ILE A 274 -2.49 8.13 -4.95
C ILE A 274 -1.58 8.74 -6.03
N ILE A 275 -0.82 9.78 -5.67
CA ILE A 275 0.12 10.44 -6.58
C ILE A 275 1.21 9.46 -7.03
N PHE A 276 1.77 8.71 -6.08
CA PHE A 276 2.79 7.71 -6.38
C PHE A 276 2.24 6.61 -7.29
N THR A 277 1.04 6.12 -7.02
CA THR A 277 0.39 5.06 -7.83
C THR A 277 0.14 5.52 -9.27
N ALA A 278 -0.28 6.77 -9.46
CA ALA A 278 -0.50 7.33 -10.79
C ALA A 278 0.81 7.42 -11.60
N ILE A 279 1.91 7.79 -10.95
CA ILE A 279 3.21 7.96 -11.60
C ILE A 279 3.86 6.61 -11.93
N ILE A 280 3.73 5.60 -11.05
CA ILE A 280 4.41 4.31 -11.24
C ILE A 280 3.98 3.59 -12.52
N MET A 281 2.72 3.73 -12.92
CA MET A 281 2.18 3.09 -14.12
C MET A 281 2.95 3.49 -15.39
N GLU A 282 3.47 4.70 -15.44
CA GLU A 282 4.26 5.21 -16.57
C GLU A 282 5.76 5.10 -16.30
N TYR A 283 6.19 5.36 -15.07
CA TYR A 283 7.58 5.41 -14.66
C TYR A 283 8.29 4.07 -14.80
N TYR A 284 7.74 2.99 -14.22
CA TYR A 284 8.40 1.68 -14.18
C TYR A 284 8.69 1.08 -15.57
N PRO A 285 7.74 1.03 -16.52
CA PRO A 285 8.01 0.52 -17.86
C PRO A 285 9.05 1.34 -18.63
N ARG A 286 9.03 2.68 -18.49
CA ARG A 286 10.02 3.55 -19.14
C ARG A 286 11.40 3.42 -18.52
N LEU A 287 11.48 3.34 -17.19
CA LEU A 287 12.74 3.12 -16.49
C LEU A 287 13.40 1.81 -16.93
N SER A 288 12.62 0.74 -17.09
CA SER A 288 13.12 -0.56 -17.55
C SER A 288 13.79 -0.48 -18.93
N GLN A 289 13.26 0.36 -19.84
CA GLN A 289 13.83 0.54 -21.20
C GLN A 289 15.18 1.26 -21.20
N VAL A 290 15.44 2.12 -20.21
CA VAL A 290 16.68 2.91 -20.14
C VAL A 290 17.66 2.37 -19.10
N SER A 291 17.31 1.36 -18.33
CA SER A 291 18.06 0.83 -17.17
C SER A 291 19.44 0.26 -17.54
N SER A 292 19.65 -0.12 -18.80
CA SER A 292 20.94 -0.60 -19.31
C SER A 292 21.99 0.50 -19.45
N SER A 293 21.60 1.77 -19.63
CA SER A 293 22.51 2.91 -19.81
C SER A 293 22.57 3.77 -18.58
N GLN A 294 23.71 3.87 -17.92
CA GLN A 294 23.89 4.70 -16.71
C GLN A 294 23.50 6.16 -16.93
N LYS A 295 23.98 6.77 -18.04
CA LYS A 295 23.70 8.18 -18.35
C LYS A 295 22.20 8.43 -18.57
N ARG A 296 21.53 7.57 -19.36
CA ARG A 296 20.08 7.69 -19.63
C ARG A 296 19.27 7.47 -18.36
N THR A 297 19.62 6.47 -17.56
CA THR A 297 18.96 6.20 -16.28
C THR A 297 19.07 7.39 -15.34
N SER A 298 20.28 7.96 -15.18
CA SER A 298 20.50 9.12 -14.28
C SER A 298 19.70 10.35 -14.71
N ILE A 299 19.65 10.64 -16.02
CA ILE A 299 18.87 11.77 -16.57
C ILE A 299 17.37 11.51 -16.37
N PHE A 300 16.89 10.29 -16.68
CA PHE A 300 15.49 9.92 -16.57
C PHE A 300 14.99 9.97 -15.12
N VAL A 301 15.72 9.35 -14.17
CA VAL A 301 15.39 9.38 -12.74
C VAL A 301 15.38 10.81 -12.21
N SER A 302 16.38 11.63 -12.56
CA SER A 302 16.43 13.04 -12.17
C SER A 302 15.22 13.82 -12.69
N HIS A 303 14.84 13.59 -13.94
CA HIS A 303 13.67 14.22 -14.53
C HIS A 303 12.37 13.86 -13.79
N GLU A 304 12.16 12.57 -13.47
CA GLU A 304 10.97 12.11 -12.77
C GLU A 304 10.91 12.64 -11.32
N ILE A 305 12.02 12.63 -10.59
CA ILE A 305 12.09 13.26 -9.26
C ILE A 305 11.67 14.73 -9.35
N SER A 306 12.16 15.45 -10.36
CA SER A 306 11.80 16.87 -10.53
C SER A 306 10.30 17.05 -10.78
N ILE A 307 9.68 16.20 -11.60
CA ILE A 307 8.22 16.24 -11.85
C ILE A 307 7.47 15.97 -10.55
N MET A 308 7.85 14.90 -9.81
CA MET A 308 7.22 14.56 -8.53
C MET A 308 7.31 15.71 -7.53
N LEU A 309 8.48 16.31 -7.38
CA LEU A 309 8.66 17.44 -6.45
C LEU A 309 7.80 18.65 -6.82
N TRP A 310 7.69 18.97 -8.13
CA TRP A 310 6.82 20.08 -8.58
C TRP A 310 5.34 19.78 -8.36
N ILE A 311 4.90 18.51 -8.44
CA ILE A 311 3.52 18.12 -8.12
C ILE A 311 3.30 18.13 -6.61
N LEU A 312 4.20 17.52 -5.85
CA LEU A 312 4.04 17.33 -4.41
C LEU A 312 4.08 18.64 -3.64
N LEU A 313 4.93 19.61 -4.04
CA LEU A 313 5.10 20.85 -3.30
C LEU A 313 3.76 21.60 -3.10
N PRO A 314 2.99 21.98 -4.15
CA PRO A 314 1.71 22.64 -3.94
C PRO A 314 0.67 21.73 -3.28
N VAL A 315 0.66 20.42 -3.59
CA VAL A 315 -0.29 19.48 -3.00
C VAL A 315 -0.08 19.35 -1.49
N ILE A 316 1.17 19.23 -1.04
CA ILE A 316 1.49 19.15 0.39
C ILE A 316 1.14 20.47 1.09
N ALA A 317 1.45 21.62 0.50
CA ALA A 317 1.12 22.92 1.09
C ALA A 317 -0.41 23.09 1.26
N ILE A 318 -1.19 22.76 0.23
CA ILE A 318 -2.66 22.79 0.29
C ILE A 318 -3.19 21.77 1.31
N PHE A 319 -2.59 20.59 1.36
CA PHE A 319 -2.96 19.55 2.34
C PHE A 319 -2.71 20.00 3.78
N ILE A 320 -1.57 20.66 4.07
CA ILE A 320 -1.30 21.25 5.38
C ILE A 320 -2.34 22.32 5.71
N ALA A 321 -2.64 23.23 4.76
CA ALA A 321 -3.63 24.29 4.96
C ALA A 321 -5.02 23.75 5.30
N SER A 322 -5.40 22.62 4.73
CA SER A 322 -6.71 22.00 4.89
C SER A 322 -6.71 20.79 5.84
N SER A 323 -5.61 20.54 6.57
CA SER A 323 -5.45 19.31 7.37
C SER A 323 -6.55 19.12 8.42
N GLU A 324 -6.92 20.15 9.18
CA GLU A 324 -7.99 20.08 10.16
C GLU A 324 -9.36 19.79 9.52
N LEU A 325 -9.64 20.44 8.38
CA LEU A 325 -10.86 20.18 7.62
C LEU A 325 -10.89 18.76 7.10
N ILE A 326 -9.77 18.26 6.57
CA ILE A 326 -9.65 16.88 6.06
C ILE A 326 -9.84 15.88 7.20
N ILE A 327 -9.20 16.09 8.35
CA ILE A 327 -9.30 15.21 9.51
C ILE A 327 -10.75 15.17 10.03
N SER A 328 -11.40 16.30 10.23
CA SER A 328 -12.77 16.37 10.71
C SER A 328 -13.78 15.79 9.70
N LEU A 329 -13.53 15.97 8.40
CA LEU A 329 -14.37 15.43 7.34
C LEU A 329 -14.25 13.90 7.24
N LEU A 330 -13.04 13.36 7.37
CA LEU A 330 -12.76 11.93 7.14
C LEU A 330 -12.88 11.08 8.40
N TYR A 331 -12.75 11.68 9.57
CA TYR A 331 -12.89 11.04 10.89
C TYR A 331 -13.91 11.78 11.74
N SER A 332 -13.53 12.29 12.88
CA SER A 332 -14.34 13.12 13.78
C SER A 332 -13.47 14.20 14.43
N SER A 333 -14.09 15.13 15.17
CA SER A 333 -13.36 16.18 15.89
C SER A 333 -12.37 15.65 16.94
N GLU A 334 -12.63 14.45 17.49
CA GLU A 334 -11.72 13.73 18.40
C GLU A 334 -10.32 13.52 17.78
N PHE A 335 -10.27 13.35 16.45
CA PHE A 335 -9.00 13.11 15.73
C PHE A 335 -8.22 14.38 15.39
N LEU A 336 -8.71 15.58 15.72
CA LEU A 336 -7.95 16.81 15.44
C LEU A 336 -6.62 16.85 16.18
N LEU A 337 -6.49 16.15 17.29
CA LEU A 337 -5.23 16.02 18.02
C LEU A 337 -4.07 15.38 17.23
N ILE A 338 -4.35 14.68 16.10
CA ILE A 338 -3.30 14.15 15.23
C ILE A 338 -2.78 15.17 14.22
N THR A 339 -3.32 16.38 14.17
CA THR A 339 -2.93 17.41 13.19
C THR A 339 -1.41 17.68 13.21
N PRO A 340 -0.74 17.88 14.37
CA PRO A 340 0.71 18.09 14.39
C PRO A 340 1.48 16.87 13.83
N PHE A 341 1.06 15.65 14.19
CA PHE A 341 1.65 14.44 13.62
C PHE A 341 1.57 14.43 12.09
N VAL A 342 0.40 14.67 11.52
CA VAL A 342 0.16 14.65 10.07
C VAL A 342 0.96 15.75 9.36
N VAL A 343 1.00 16.95 9.92
CA VAL A 343 1.74 18.10 9.38
C VAL A 343 3.24 17.81 9.27
N TRP A 344 3.85 17.25 10.31
CA TRP A 344 5.27 16.87 10.28
C TRP A 344 5.52 15.66 9.37
N ALA A 345 4.66 14.64 9.42
CA ALA A 345 4.83 13.44 8.61
C ALA A 345 4.78 13.73 7.10
N VAL A 346 3.89 14.64 6.67
CA VAL A 346 3.74 14.91 5.24
C VAL A 346 4.99 15.55 4.60
N ILE A 347 5.84 16.22 5.40
CA ILE A 347 7.14 16.72 4.95
C ILE A 347 8.02 15.55 4.49
N GLY A 348 7.99 14.43 5.22
CA GLY A 348 8.72 13.20 4.86
C GLY A 348 8.36 12.65 3.48
N THR A 349 7.18 12.99 2.95
CA THR A 349 6.75 12.57 1.61
C THR A 349 7.63 13.13 0.49
N ILE A 350 8.30 14.27 0.69
CA ILE A 350 9.30 14.82 -0.26
C ILE A 350 10.47 13.84 -0.40
N PHE A 351 11.02 13.40 0.72
CA PHE A 351 12.14 12.46 0.75
C PHE A 351 11.71 11.06 0.28
N ARG A 352 10.48 10.65 0.62
CA ARG A 352 9.86 9.43 0.09
C ARG A 352 9.81 9.45 -1.44
N ALA A 353 9.47 10.56 -2.07
CA ALA A 353 9.44 10.68 -3.53
C ALA A 353 10.82 10.49 -4.16
N ILE A 354 11.85 11.09 -3.56
CA ILE A 354 13.23 10.99 -4.04
C ILE A 354 13.76 9.55 -3.91
N SER A 355 13.64 8.97 -2.70
CA SER A 355 14.10 7.60 -2.43
C SER A 355 13.37 6.58 -3.28
N TRP A 356 12.07 6.74 -3.46
CA TRP A 356 11.22 5.86 -4.24
C TRP A 356 11.64 5.80 -5.72
N CYS A 357 11.85 6.94 -6.38
CA CYS A 357 12.35 6.96 -7.76
C CYS A 357 13.71 6.28 -7.90
N MET A 358 14.62 6.47 -6.95
CA MET A 358 15.93 5.80 -6.97
C MET A 358 15.81 4.30 -6.68
N ALA A 359 14.95 3.87 -5.75
CA ALA A 359 14.77 2.48 -5.36
C ALA A 359 14.24 1.60 -6.51
N TYR A 360 13.41 2.15 -7.40
CA TYR A 360 12.95 1.43 -8.58
C TYR A 360 14.05 1.02 -9.56
N VAL A 361 15.21 1.70 -9.52
CA VAL A 361 16.38 1.28 -10.30
C VAL A 361 16.88 -0.09 -9.83
N ILE A 362 16.82 -0.38 -8.53
CA ILE A 362 17.19 -1.68 -7.96
C ILE A 362 16.31 -2.79 -8.55
N LEU A 363 15.00 -2.54 -8.62
CA LEU A 363 14.01 -3.49 -9.15
C LEU A 363 14.18 -3.71 -10.66
N THR A 364 14.40 -2.64 -11.45
CA THR A 364 14.57 -2.75 -12.90
C THR A 364 15.87 -3.44 -13.29
N ARG A 365 16.85 -3.47 -12.39
CA ARG A 365 18.12 -4.22 -12.57
C ARG A 365 18.07 -5.65 -12.03
N GLY A 366 16.94 -6.06 -11.45
CA GLY A 366 16.76 -7.41 -10.92
C GLY A 366 17.56 -7.72 -9.65
N ASP A 367 18.05 -6.70 -8.94
CA ASP A 367 18.91 -6.84 -7.77
C ASP A 367 18.10 -7.12 -6.48
N GLY A 368 17.35 -8.23 -6.46
CA GLY A 368 16.45 -8.59 -5.37
C GLY A 368 17.13 -8.66 -4.00
N LYS A 369 18.41 -9.08 -3.93
CA LYS A 369 19.17 -9.10 -2.67
C LYS A 369 19.40 -7.69 -2.13
N VAL A 370 19.80 -6.75 -2.98
CA VAL A 370 20.01 -5.35 -2.58
C VAL A 370 18.69 -4.73 -2.15
N TYR A 371 17.61 -5.00 -2.88
CA TYR A 371 16.26 -4.57 -2.50
C TYR A 371 15.89 -5.07 -1.10
N LEU A 372 16.03 -6.38 -0.84
CA LEU A 372 15.75 -6.96 0.47
C LEU A 372 16.56 -6.30 1.61
N VAL A 373 17.86 -6.09 1.40
CA VAL A 373 18.72 -5.46 2.43
C VAL A 373 18.30 -4.02 2.69
N THR A 374 18.06 -3.23 1.64
CA THR A 374 17.66 -1.82 1.79
C THR A 374 16.28 -1.67 2.43
N GLU A 375 15.31 -2.50 2.07
CA GLU A 375 13.99 -2.51 2.70
C GLU A 375 14.02 -2.97 4.14
N SER A 376 14.82 -4.02 4.47
CA SER A 376 14.98 -4.48 5.85
C SER A 376 15.64 -3.42 6.73
N LEU A 377 16.67 -2.74 6.23
CA LEU A 377 17.32 -1.64 6.95
C LEU A 377 16.37 -0.45 7.14
N SER A 378 15.57 -0.14 6.14
CA SER A 378 14.50 0.87 6.22
C SER A 378 13.48 0.51 7.29
N ALA A 379 13.01 -0.74 7.33
CA ALA A 379 12.04 -1.21 8.31
C ALA A 379 12.58 -1.13 9.75
N ILE A 380 13.83 -1.54 9.98
CA ILE A 380 14.49 -1.42 11.29
C ILE A 380 14.62 0.06 11.68
N THR A 381 15.04 0.93 10.75
CA THR A 381 15.12 2.37 11.00
C THR A 381 13.74 2.95 11.37
N CYS A 382 12.69 2.54 10.66
CA CYS A 382 11.32 2.97 10.92
C CYS A 382 10.87 2.65 12.35
N ILE A 383 10.97 1.38 12.78
CA ILE A 383 10.52 0.98 14.12
C ILE A 383 11.34 1.65 15.21
N THR A 384 12.66 1.75 15.04
CA THR A 384 13.56 2.37 16.01
C THR A 384 13.21 3.86 16.20
N LEU A 385 13.06 4.61 15.09
CA LEU A 385 12.70 6.02 15.17
C LEU A 385 11.31 6.24 15.73
N ASN A 386 10.34 5.40 15.36
CA ASN A 386 8.97 5.51 15.87
C ASN A 386 8.92 5.27 17.39
N ILE A 387 9.60 4.24 17.91
CA ILE A 387 9.66 3.97 19.35
C ILE A 387 10.34 5.12 20.09
N LEU A 388 11.51 5.57 19.62
CA LEU A 388 12.23 6.67 20.24
C LEU A 388 11.42 7.96 20.26
N ALA A 389 10.85 8.33 19.12
CA ALA A 389 10.11 9.58 18.99
C ALA A 389 8.78 9.57 19.76
N TYR A 390 8.10 8.42 19.80
CA TYR A 390 6.88 8.29 20.61
C TYR A 390 7.18 8.43 22.10
N ASN A 391 8.27 7.83 22.60
CA ASN A 391 8.66 7.97 24.00
C ASN A 391 9.09 9.38 24.39
N LEU A 392 9.62 10.17 23.44
CA LEU A 392 10.11 11.53 23.72
C LEU A 392 9.00 12.59 23.53
N TRP A 393 8.14 12.45 22.52
CA TRP A 393 7.21 13.50 22.11
C TRP A 393 5.78 12.96 21.86
N GLY A 394 5.46 11.72 22.24
CA GLY A 394 4.15 11.13 22.05
C GLY A 394 3.74 11.02 20.56
N LEU A 395 2.46 11.24 20.28
CA LEU A 395 1.92 11.14 18.91
C LEU A 395 2.55 12.12 17.93
N GLU A 396 2.85 13.35 18.36
CA GLU A 396 3.51 14.33 17.48
C GLU A 396 4.89 13.84 17.03
N GLY A 397 5.62 13.20 17.95
CA GLY A 397 6.93 12.58 17.67
C GLY A 397 6.92 11.62 16.49
N LEU A 398 5.81 10.94 16.25
CA LEU A 398 5.68 10.01 15.11
C LEU A 398 5.72 10.74 13.76
N GLY A 399 5.33 12.03 13.72
CA GLY A 399 5.49 12.86 12.54
C GLY A 399 6.96 13.16 12.24
N PHE A 400 7.73 13.49 13.28
CA PHE A 400 9.19 13.67 13.16
C PHE A 400 9.88 12.37 12.79
N ALA A 401 9.46 11.22 13.39
CA ALA A 401 9.99 9.91 13.07
C ALA A 401 9.79 9.55 11.61
N TYR A 402 8.59 9.80 11.05
CA TYR A 402 8.29 9.54 9.65
C TYR A 402 9.18 10.40 8.72
N MET A 403 9.35 11.67 9.01
CA MET A 403 10.23 12.56 8.25
C MET A 403 11.69 12.08 8.32
N ALA A 404 12.21 11.83 9.52
CA ALA A 404 13.58 11.37 9.73
C ALA A 404 13.83 10.00 9.06
N TRP A 405 12.87 9.07 9.15
CA TRP A 405 12.94 7.79 8.47
C TRP A 405 13.15 7.94 6.98
N TYR A 406 12.35 8.76 6.29
CA TYR A 406 12.51 8.94 4.85
C TYR A 406 13.75 9.74 4.46
N ILE A 407 14.26 10.63 5.31
CA ILE A 407 15.57 11.26 5.14
C ILE A 407 16.67 10.20 5.15
N ILE A 408 16.71 9.35 6.19
CA ILE A 408 17.71 8.28 6.31
C ILE A 408 17.59 7.29 5.16
N TYR A 409 16.36 6.89 4.82
CA TYR A 409 16.13 6.00 3.69
C TYR A 409 16.60 6.61 2.35
N THR A 410 16.41 7.91 2.14
CA THR A 410 16.93 8.62 0.96
C THR A 410 18.47 8.58 0.92
N ILE A 411 19.13 8.70 2.06
CA ILE A 411 20.60 8.59 2.16
C ILE A 411 21.04 7.17 1.83
N ILE A 412 20.40 6.16 2.41
CA ILE A 412 20.71 4.74 2.16
C ILE A 412 20.58 4.41 0.67
N ILE A 413 19.43 4.73 0.07
CA ILE A 413 19.17 4.46 -1.34
C ILE A 413 20.10 5.30 -2.24
N GLY A 414 20.37 6.56 -1.86
CA GLY A 414 21.32 7.43 -2.56
C GLY A 414 22.75 6.88 -2.55
N ALA A 415 23.18 6.28 -1.44
CA ALA A 415 24.47 5.58 -1.35
C ALA A 415 24.52 4.36 -2.28
N VAL A 416 23.50 3.52 -2.29
CA VAL A 416 23.37 2.38 -3.21
C VAL A 416 23.39 2.86 -4.67
N TYR A 417 22.60 3.90 -4.98
CA TYR A 417 22.48 4.50 -6.29
C TYR A 417 23.84 5.00 -6.82
N ARG A 418 24.64 5.61 -5.95
CA ARG A 418 25.96 6.16 -6.29
C ARG A 418 27.07 5.10 -6.30
N ILE A 419 27.17 4.30 -5.23
CA ILE A 419 28.29 3.38 -5.03
C ILE A 419 28.16 2.13 -5.91
N ARG A 420 26.97 1.49 -5.88
CA ARG A 420 26.76 0.23 -6.58
C ARG A 420 26.47 0.42 -8.07
N TYR A 421 25.68 1.42 -8.41
CA TYR A 421 25.22 1.63 -9.79
C TYR A 421 25.96 2.75 -10.51
N ASN A 422 26.86 3.47 -9.82
CA ASN A 422 27.61 4.61 -10.35
C ASN A 422 26.71 5.66 -11.04
N LEU A 423 25.54 5.91 -10.45
CA LEU A 423 24.55 6.89 -10.92
C LEU A 423 24.65 8.16 -10.07
N ARG A 424 24.38 9.31 -10.67
CA ARG A 424 24.38 10.60 -9.97
C ARG A 424 23.10 11.37 -10.27
N LEU A 425 22.53 11.98 -9.26
CA LEU A 425 21.44 12.95 -9.44
C LEU A 425 22.02 14.27 -9.95
N ASN A 426 21.26 14.96 -10.79
CA ASN A 426 21.62 16.30 -11.23
C ASN A 426 21.57 17.28 -10.01
N SER A 427 22.54 18.20 -9.93
CA SER A 427 22.60 19.23 -8.88
C SER A 427 21.33 20.11 -8.80
N GLU A 428 20.66 20.30 -9.94
CA GLU A 428 19.35 20.98 -9.97
C GLU A 428 18.29 20.29 -9.11
N ILE A 429 18.33 18.95 -9.00
CA ILE A 429 17.39 18.18 -8.18
C ILE A 429 17.64 18.43 -6.71
N ILE A 430 18.92 18.43 -6.30
CA ILE A 430 19.29 18.71 -4.92
C ILE A 430 18.79 20.10 -4.53
N ARG A 431 19.05 21.09 -5.40
CA ARG A 431 18.56 22.48 -5.19
C ARG A 431 17.03 22.55 -5.10
N LEU A 432 16.32 21.86 -6.01
CA LEU A 432 14.86 21.81 -6.00
C LEU A 432 14.32 21.12 -4.75
N ALA A 433 14.91 20.00 -4.34
CA ALA A 433 14.54 19.29 -3.12
C ALA A 433 14.73 20.18 -1.88
N THR A 434 15.86 20.90 -1.80
CA THR A 434 16.10 21.86 -0.71
C THR A 434 15.04 22.98 -0.68
N ILE A 435 14.75 23.59 -1.84
CA ILE A 435 13.72 24.64 -1.93
C ILE A 435 12.35 24.09 -1.53
N ALA A 436 11.97 22.91 -2.04
CA ALA A 436 10.70 22.27 -1.71
C ALA A 436 10.60 21.97 -0.21
N THR A 437 11.65 21.40 0.38
CA THR A 437 11.68 21.11 1.82
C THR A 437 11.57 22.38 2.65
N LEU A 438 12.33 23.42 2.33
CA LEU A 438 12.26 24.69 3.06
C LEU A 438 10.87 25.34 2.95
N ALA A 439 10.28 25.37 1.74
CA ALA A 439 8.94 25.93 1.54
C ALA A 439 7.87 25.18 2.35
N ILE A 440 7.96 23.84 2.43
CA ILE A 440 7.01 23.04 3.20
C ILE A 440 7.27 23.11 4.70
N VAL A 441 8.52 23.18 5.15
CA VAL A 441 8.85 23.42 6.57
C VAL A 441 8.32 24.79 7.02
N ILE A 442 8.50 25.84 6.22
CA ILE A 442 7.90 27.16 6.48
C ILE A 442 6.37 27.06 6.54
N SER A 443 5.76 26.28 5.65
CA SER A 443 4.31 26.04 5.65
C SER A 443 3.85 25.34 6.94
N ALA A 444 4.60 24.32 7.40
CA ALA A 444 4.27 23.57 8.61
C ALA A 444 4.41 24.45 9.87
N ILE A 445 5.53 25.16 10.00
CA ILE A 445 5.76 26.11 11.11
C ILE A 445 4.70 27.23 11.07
N GLY A 446 4.45 27.79 9.89
CA GLY A 446 3.44 28.83 9.71
C GLY A 446 2.03 28.35 10.06
N PHE A 447 1.68 27.10 9.76
CA PHE A 447 0.42 26.50 10.14
C PHE A 447 0.27 26.40 11.67
N ILE A 448 1.31 25.94 12.36
CA ILE A 448 1.28 25.73 13.81
C ILE A 448 1.17 27.05 14.57
N TYR A 449 1.89 28.10 14.16
CA TYR A 449 1.97 29.36 14.89
C TYR A 449 1.03 30.46 14.40
N VAL A 450 0.64 30.47 13.13
CA VAL A 450 -0.16 31.53 12.50
C VAL A 450 -1.51 31.01 12.01
N GLY A 451 -1.54 29.78 11.52
CA GLY A 451 -2.74 29.12 10.98
C GLY A 451 -2.64 28.78 9.49
N TRP A 452 -3.77 28.40 8.93
CA TRP A 452 -3.89 27.83 7.58
C TRP A 452 -3.47 28.78 6.44
N TYR A 453 -3.37 30.09 6.68
CA TYR A 453 -3.09 31.09 5.64
C TYR A 453 -1.70 30.93 5.00
N ILE A 454 -0.66 30.65 5.82
CA ILE A 454 0.71 30.53 5.32
C ILE A 454 0.87 29.37 4.34
N PRO A 455 0.48 28.13 4.68
CA PRO A 455 0.55 27.03 3.71
C PRO A 455 -0.38 27.25 2.51
N ALA A 456 -1.52 27.92 2.66
CA ALA A 456 -2.41 28.26 1.55
C ALA A 456 -1.71 29.22 0.56
N ILE A 457 -1.04 30.25 1.05
CA ILE A 457 -0.27 31.17 0.20
C ILE A 457 0.87 30.43 -0.53
N VAL A 458 1.62 29.59 0.18
CA VAL A 458 2.68 28.77 -0.44
C VAL A 458 2.09 27.89 -1.55
N GLY A 459 0.97 27.22 -1.29
CA GLY A 459 0.27 26.40 -2.28
C GLY A 459 -0.15 27.19 -3.52
N LEU A 460 -0.76 28.37 -3.32
CA LEU A 460 -1.20 29.24 -4.40
C LEU A 460 -0.04 29.79 -5.25
N VAL A 461 1.08 30.15 -4.61
CA VAL A 461 2.28 30.67 -5.32
C VAL A 461 2.95 29.56 -6.14
N PHE A 462 3.11 28.36 -5.55
CA PHE A 462 3.82 27.28 -6.23
C PHE A 462 2.98 26.53 -7.28
N THR A 463 1.66 26.56 -7.23
CA THR A 463 0.78 25.91 -8.22
C THR A 463 1.04 26.41 -9.65
N PRO A 464 1.00 27.73 -9.98
CA PRO A 464 1.26 28.21 -11.34
C PRO A 464 2.71 27.98 -11.78
N ILE A 465 3.67 28.04 -10.83
CA ILE A 465 5.08 27.75 -11.13
C ILE A 465 5.25 26.28 -11.50
N ALA A 466 4.68 25.37 -10.74
CA ALA A 466 4.69 23.94 -10.99
C ALA A 466 4.05 23.62 -12.36
N TYR A 467 2.87 24.16 -12.64
CA TYR A 467 2.16 23.99 -13.90
C TYR A 467 3.03 24.40 -15.11
N ARG A 468 3.61 25.63 -15.06
CA ARG A 468 4.50 26.13 -16.13
C ARG A 468 5.76 25.26 -16.30
N ARG A 469 6.35 24.79 -15.20
CA ARG A 469 7.55 23.94 -15.23
C ARG A 469 7.27 22.55 -15.79
N ILE A 470 6.12 21.94 -15.45
CA ILE A 470 5.71 20.64 -15.95
C ILE A 470 5.40 20.70 -17.44
N ILE A 471 4.66 21.71 -17.89
CA ILE A 471 4.31 21.87 -19.33
C ILE A 471 5.57 22.11 -20.16
N ARG A 472 6.45 23.04 -19.76
CA ARG A 472 7.69 23.31 -20.50
C ARG A 472 8.55 22.07 -20.66
N ARG A 473 8.59 21.19 -19.65
CA ARG A 473 9.36 19.94 -19.70
C ARG A 473 8.69 18.84 -20.56
N ARG A 474 7.37 18.91 -20.79
CA ARG A 474 6.67 18.03 -21.74
C ARG A 474 6.88 18.46 -23.20
N LEU A 475 7.10 19.74 -23.46
CA LEU A 475 7.31 20.28 -24.80
C LEU A 475 8.74 20.12 -25.32
N VAL A 476 9.69 19.78 -24.46
CA VAL A 476 11.11 19.55 -24.83
C VAL A 476 11.38 18.05 -25.14
N LYS A 477 10.36 17.20 -25.17
CA LYS A 477 10.37 15.82 -25.70
C LYS A 477 9.84 15.80 -27.13
#